data_83e0fc072d33deace6689ae6f448058d
#
_entry.id   83e0fc072d33deace6689ae6f448058d
#
_cell.length_a   1.000
_cell.length_b   1.000
_cell.length_c   1.000
_cell.angle_alpha   90.00
_cell.angle_beta   90.00
_cell.angle_gamma   90.00
#
_symmetry.space_group_name_H-M   'P 1'
#
loop_
_entity.id
_entity.type
_entity.pdbx_description
1 polymer ?
#
loop_
_entity_poly.entity_id
_entity_poly.type
_entity_poly.pdbx_seq_one_letter_code
_entity_poly.pdbx_strand_id
1 'polypeptide(L)'
;SILLIMSLTISSQVSTDNSIHQFKVADISGNIFDFSELKGKKVMIVNTASKCGLTYQYESLQKLYSQYKDLNFVIIGFPSNDFLWQEPGSNDQIMDFCEQNYGVTFPMMSKIKVKGSKKHPIYQFLTEKSKNEFKDSKVTWNFQKYLINKAGKIEKIIAPKTRPDSEEIVSWITNGD
;
A
#
# COMPACT_ATOMS: atom_id res chain seq x y z
N SER A 1 35.35 10.63 -52.03
CA SER A 1 34.99 9.81 -50.85
C SER A 1 34.02 10.59 -49.98
N ILE A 2 32.75 10.19 -49.97
CA ILE A 2 31.70 10.81 -49.13
C ILE A 2 31.62 9.95 -47.86
N LEU A 3 31.99 10.55 -46.73
CA LEU A 3 31.88 9.92 -45.42
C LEU A 3 30.48 10.09 -44.86
N LEU A 4 29.69 9.00 -44.85
CA LEU A 4 28.33 8.98 -44.31
C LEU A 4 28.43 8.83 -42.78
N ILE A 5 28.18 9.92 -42.04
CA ILE A 5 28.11 9.88 -40.56
C ILE A 5 26.71 9.42 -40.17
N MET A 6 26.56 8.16 -39.79
CA MET A 6 25.36 7.66 -39.14
C MET A 6 25.31 8.14 -37.68
N SER A 7 24.47 9.12 -37.39
CA SER A 7 24.17 9.48 -35.99
C SER A 7 23.20 8.46 -35.42
N LEU A 8 23.72 7.63 -34.45
CA LEU A 8 22.87 6.80 -33.63
C LEU A 8 22.17 7.71 -32.58
N THR A 9 20.89 7.94 -32.80
CA THR A 9 20.04 8.53 -31.75
C THR A 9 19.73 7.43 -30.72
N ILE A 10 20.40 7.46 -29.57
CA ILE A 10 20.03 6.65 -28.42
C ILE A 10 18.75 7.25 -27.83
N SER A 11 17.62 6.68 -28.19
CA SER A 11 16.35 6.94 -27.52
C SER A 11 16.42 6.31 -26.12
N SER A 12 16.62 7.13 -25.10
CA SER A 12 16.44 6.68 -23.72
C SER A 12 14.96 6.38 -23.51
N GLN A 13 14.57 5.12 -23.59
CA GLN A 13 13.28 4.69 -23.11
C GLN A 13 13.23 4.94 -21.60
N VAL A 14 12.53 5.99 -21.19
CA VAL A 14 12.08 6.14 -19.82
C VAL A 14 11.10 5.00 -19.58
N SER A 15 11.55 3.92 -18.97
CA SER A 15 10.65 2.88 -18.49
C SER A 15 9.81 3.50 -17.39
N THR A 16 8.54 3.80 -17.68
CA THR A 16 7.57 4.15 -16.67
C THR A 16 7.38 2.89 -15.81
N ASP A 17 7.95 2.89 -14.62
CA ASP A 17 7.73 1.81 -13.67
C ASP A 17 6.28 1.86 -13.17
N ASN A 18 5.40 1.08 -13.81
CA ASN A 18 3.99 0.98 -13.44
C ASN A 18 3.79 0.04 -12.24
N SER A 19 4.66 0.12 -11.25
CA SER A 19 4.59 -0.64 -10.00
C SER A 19 4.53 0.29 -8.79
N ILE A 20 4.18 -0.26 -7.62
CA ILE A 20 4.24 0.51 -6.37
C ILE A 20 5.68 0.91 -6.01
N HIS A 21 6.69 0.26 -6.59
CA HIS A 21 8.09 0.51 -6.28
C HIS A 21 8.57 1.91 -6.71
N GLN A 22 7.80 2.63 -7.52
CA GLN A 22 8.10 4.01 -7.94
C GLN A 22 7.87 5.05 -6.84
N PHE A 23 7.14 4.70 -5.75
CA PHE A 23 6.71 5.68 -4.76
C PHE A 23 7.71 5.87 -3.62
N LYS A 24 7.82 7.13 -3.17
CA LYS A 24 8.44 7.52 -1.91
C LYS A 24 7.38 8.29 -1.11
N VAL A 25 7.11 7.84 0.09
CA VAL A 25 6.01 8.35 0.91
C VAL A 25 6.53 8.66 2.31
N ALA A 26 6.02 9.70 2.96
CA ALA A 26 6.35 9.94 4.36
C ALA A 26 5.75 8.84 5.25
N ASP A 27 6.56 8.23 6.12
CA ASP A 27 6.08 7.37 7.18
C ASP A 27 5.36 8.19 8.27
N ILE A 28 4.80 7.52 9.26
CA ILE A 28 4.03 8.18 10.32
C ILE A 28 4.88 9.13 11.18
N SER A 29 6.20 8.92 11.23
CA SER A 29 7.17 9.78 11.90
C SER A 29 7.72 10.91 11.02
N GLY A 30 7.30 10.98 9.75
CA GLY A 30 7.72 12.00 8.78
C GLY A 30 8.98 11.66 7.99
N ASN A 31 9.58 10.49 8.16
CA ASN A 31 10.73 10.04 7.38
C ASN A 31 10.27 9.54 6.00
N ILE A 32 11.18 9.55 5.03
CA ILE A 32 10.88 9.01 3.70
C ILE A 32 10.95 7.47 3.75
N PHE A 33 9.83 6.83 3.42
CA PHE A 33 9.74 5.40 3.16
C PHE A 33 9.82 5.16 1.64
N ASP A 34 10.84 4.44 1.19
CA ASP A 34 11.06 4.15 -0.22
C ASP A 34 10.50 2.78 -0.60
N PHE A 35 9.42 2.78 -1.40
CA PHE A 35 8.77 1.54 -1.83
C PHE A 35 9.64 0.67 -2.75
N SER A 36 10.75 1.20 -3.29
CA SER A 36 11.71 0.39 -4.05
C SER A 36 12.38 -0.69 -3.20
N GLU A 37 12.43 -0.53 -1.87
CA GLU A 37 12.94 -1.50 -0.91
C GLU A 37 12.00 -2.70 -0.71
N LEU A 38 10.79 -2.62 -1.26
CA LEU A 38 9.80 -3.69 -1.22
C LEU A 38 9.88 -4.65 -2.41
N LYS A 39 10.81 -4.44 -3.35
CA LYS A 39 11.02 -5.35 -4.47
C LYS A 39 11.26 -6.78 -3.97
N GLY A 40 10.56 -7.74 -4.58
CA GLY A 40 10.64 -9.15 -4.19
C GLY A 40 9.79 -9.52 -2.96
N LYS A 41 9.02 -8.57 -2.41
CA LYS A 41 8.10 -8.84 -1.29
C LYS A 41 6.65 -8.79 -1.77
N LYS A 42 5.80 -9.64 -1.20
CA LYS A 42 4.35 -9.48 -1.26
C LYS A 42 3.93 -8.36 -0.31
N VAL A 43 3.12 -7.43 -0.79
CA VAL A 43 2.73 -6.24 -0.02
C VAL A 43 1.22 -6.19 0.13
N MET A 44 0.74 -6.02 1.36
CA MET A 44 -0.64 -5.63 1.63
C MET A 44 -0.68 -4.14 1.97
N ILE A 45 -1.35 -3.35 1.14
CA ILE A 45 -1.66 -1.95 1.47
C ILE A 45 -3.07 -1.91 2.04
N VAL A 46 -3.24 -1.25 3.19
CA VAL A 46 -4.53 -1.10 3.87
C VAL A 46 -4.73 0.33 4.36
N ASN A 47 -5.90 0.93 4.08
CA ASN A 47 -6.25 2.22 4.67
C ASN A 47 -6.93 2.01 6.03
N THR A 48 -6.52 2.77 7.03
CA THR A 48 -6.86 2.53 8.42
C THR A 48 -7.55 3.72 9.09
N ALA A 49 -8.23 3.45 10.20
CA ALA A 49 -8.81 4.47 11.06
C ALA A 49 -8.94 3.96 12.51
N SER A 50 -8.76 4.87 13.48
CA SER A 50 -8.78 4.57 14.92
C SER A 50 -10.20 4.53 15.53
N LYS A 51 -11.20 5.13 14.87
CA LYS A 51 -12.58 5.27 15.39
C LYS A 51 -13.61 4.64 14.46
N CYS A 52 -13.30 3.50 13.86
CA CYS A 52 -14.16 2.78 12.94
C CYS A 52 -14.67 1.49 13.59
N GLY A 53 -15.86 1.04 13.23
CA GLY A 53 -16.37 -0.28 13.65
C GLY A 53 -15.48 -1.45 13.19
N LEU A 54 -14.55 -1.23 12.25
CA LEU A 54 -13.60 -2.23 11.77
C LEU A 54 -12.20 -2.09 12.39
N THR A 55 -11.98 -1.16 13.33
CA THR A 55 -10.67 -0.89 13.96
C THR A 55 -10.08 -2.12 14.65
N TYR A 56 -10.91 -3.05 15.12
CA TYR A 56 -10.47 -4.34 15.66
C TYR A 56 -9.60 -5.15 14.68
N GLN A 57 -9.67 -4.87 13.38
CA GLN A 57 -8.84 -5.56 12.38
C GLN A 57 -7.34 -5.29 12.55
N TYR A 58 -6.93 -4.25 13.28
CA TYR A 58 -5.53 -4.06 13.63
C TYR A 58 -4.91 -5.27 14.33
N GLU A 59 -5.68 -5.94 15.21
CA GLU A 59 -5.22 -7.15 15.90
C GLU A 59 -4.88 -8.27 14.90
N SER A 60 -5.80 -8.54 13.97
CA SER A 60 -5.57 -9.56 12.93
C SER A 60 -4.45 -9.16 11.96
N LEU A 61 -4.34 -7.87 11.61
CA LEU A 61 -3.26 -7.36 10.77
C LEU A 61 -1.90 -7.58 11.44
N GLN A 62 -1.78 -7.22 12.73
CA GLN A 62 -0.53 -7.39 13.47
C GLN A 62 -0.16 -8.87 13.64
N LYS A 63 -1.14 -9.72 13.95
CA LYS A 63 -0.92 -11.16 14.04
C LYS A 63 -0.42 -11.73 12.71
N LEU A 64 -1.08 -11.37 11.61
CA LEU A 64 -0.69 -11.78 10.27
C LEU A 64 0.73 -11.31 9.91
N TYR A 65 1.05 -10.06 10.20
CA TYR A 65 2.39 -9.51 9.97
C TYR A 65 3.44 -10.25 10.77
N SER A 66 3.22 -10.44 12.07
CA SER A 66 4.16 -11.16 12.95
C SER A 66 4.42 -12.59 12.47
N GLN A 67 3.40 -13.25 11.93
CA GLN A 67 3.48 -14.65 11.47
C GLN A 67 4.22 -14.79 10.13
N TYR A 68 4.06 -13.83 9.21
CA TYR A 68 4.48 -14.00 7.82
C TYR A 68 5.56 -13.02 7.34
N LYS A 69 5.99 -12.03 8.14
CA LYS A 69 7.02 -11.04 7.74
C LYS A 69 8.33 -11.68 7.25
N ASP A 70 8.70 -12.82 7.81
CA ASP A 70 9.92 -13.54 7.44
C ASP A 70 9.77 -14.33 6.12
N LEU A 71 8.57 -14.38 5.54
CA LEU A 71 8.27 -14.96 4.23
C LEU A 71 8.22 -13.90 3.10
N ASN A 72 8.99 -12.83 3.23
CA ASN A 72 8.96 -11.70 2.29
C ASN A 72 7.54 -11.10 2.11
N PHE A 73 6.81 -10.98 3.21
CA PHE A 73 5.51 -10.34 3.28
C PHE A 73 5.58 -9.09 4.16
N VAL A 74 4.94 -8.01 3.72
CA VAL A 74 4.86 -6.76 4.48
C VAL A 74 3.46 -6.17 4.40
N ILE A 75 3.02 -5.55 5.49
CA ILE A 75 1.80 -4.75 5.56
C ILE A 75 2.21 -3.28 5.64
N ILE A 76 1.56 -2.43 4.84
CA ILE A 76 1.72 -0.97 4.88
C ILE A 76 0.38 -0.35 5.21
N GLY A 77 0.29 0.30 6.36
CA GLY A 77 -0.91 0.99 6.82
C GLY A 77 -0.94 2.46 6.43
N PHE A 78 -2.04 2.92 5.87
CA PHE A 78 -2.28 4.32 5.53
C PHE A 78 -3.48 4.87 6.32
N PRO A 79 -3.26 5.61 7.41
CA PRO A 79 -4.35 6.30 8.10
C PRO A 79 -5.06 7.28 7.17
N SER A 80 -6.38 7.32 7.23
CA SER A 80 -7.17 8.26 6.44
C SER A 80 -8.44 8.72 7.16
N ASN A 81 -8.68 10.02 7.13
CA ASN A 81 -9.87 10.64 7.71
C ASN A 81 -11.05 10.80 6.72
N ASP A 82 -10.96 10.15 5.56
CA ASP A 82 -11.92 10.35 4.47
C ASP A 82 -13.29 9.69 4.69
N PHE A 83 -13.40 8.79 5.67
CA PHE A 83 -14.63 8.08 5.99
C PHE A 83 -15.18 8.52 7.34
N LEU A 84 -16.17 9.41 7.31
CA LEU A 84 -16.91 9.93 8.47
C LEU A 84 -16.00 10.46 9.60
N TRP A 85 -14.85 11.07 9.24
CA TRP A 85 -13.88 11.62 10.20
C TRP A 85 -13.44 10.61 11.28
N GLN A 86 -13.31 9.34 10.90
CA GLN A 86 -12.96 8.26 11.82
C GLN A 86 -11.46 8.16 12.12
N GLU A 87 -10.63 9.06 11.55
CA GLU A 87 -9.20 9.20 11.86
C GLU A 87 -8.84 10.66 12.14
N PRO A 88 -9.39 11.28 13.20
CA PRO A 88 -9.18 12.70 13.47
C PRO A 88 -7.82 13.04 14.05
N GLY A 89 -7.10 12.06 14.63
CA GLY A 89 -5.82 12.25 15.33
C GLY A 89 -4.70 12.79 14.44
N SER A 90 -3.66 13.36 15.07
CA SER A 90 -2.37 13.60 14.42
C SER A 90 -1.63 12.29 14.15
N ASN A 91 -0.56 12.32 13.37
CA ASN A 91 0.28 11.14 13.15
C ASN A 91 0.79 10.54 14.47
N ASP A 92 1.26 11.39 15.40
CA ASP A 92 1.75 10.93 16.72
C ASP A 92 0.63 10.24 17.52
N GLN A 93 -0.57 10.83 17.55
CA GLN A 93 -1.73 10.23 18.23
C GLN A 93 -2.16 8.91 17.61
N ILE A 94 -2.05 8.79 16.29
CA ILE A 94 -2.36 7.54 15.58
C ILE A 94 -1.32 6.48 15.89
N MET A 95 -0.03 6.85 15.88
CA MET A 95 1.06 5.96 16.22
C MET A 95 0.90 5.41 17.65
N ASP A 96 0.70 6.30 18.63
CA ASP A 96 0.45 5.93 20.04
C ASP A 96 -0.76 4.99 20.18
N PHE A 97 -1.86 5.32 19.47
CA PHE A 97 -3.05 4.49 19.49
C PHE A 97 -2.78 3.07 18.96
N CYS A 98 -2.10 2.96 17.82
CA CYS A 98 -1.79 1.67 17.19
C CYS A 98 -0.86 0.83 18.07
N GLU A 99 0.17 1.46 18.64
CA GLU A 99 1.14 0.77 19.50
C GLU A 99 0.51 0.32 20.82
N GLN A 100 -0.16 1.22 21.53
CA GLN A 100 -0.71 0.94 22.87
C GLN A 100 -1.89 -0.04 22.86
N ASN A 101 -2.75 0.02 21.83
CA ASN A 101 -3.96 -0.81 21.80
C ASN A 101 -3.78 -2.13 21.04
N TYR A 102 -2.87 -2.18 20.06
CA TYR A 102 -2.73 -3.34 19.17
C TYR A 102 -1.30 -3.83 19.00
N GLY A 103 -0.32 -3.15 19.60
CA GLY A 103 1.10 -3.49 19.46
C GLY A 103 1.57 -3.49 18.00
N VAL A 104 1.07 -2.58 17.17
CA VAL A 104 1.38 -2.52 15.74
C VAL A 104 2.87 -2.29 15.53
N THR A 105 3.48 -3.17 14.73
CA THR A 105 4.90 -3.10 14.35
C THR A 105 5.11 -3.09 12.84
N PHE A 106 4.06 -3.29 12.04
CA PHE A 106 4.16 -3.11 10.60
C PHE A 106 4.24 -1.62 10.24
N PRO A 107 4.89 -1.26 9.11
CA PRO A 107 5.04 0.12 8.69
C PRO A 107 3.72 0.87 8.57
N MET A 108 3.62 1.98 9.29
CA MET A 108 2.52 2.94 9.19
C MET A 108 3.02 4.19 8.47
N MET A 109 2.25 4.67 7.51
CA MET A 109 2.54 5.90 6.76
C MET A 109 1.83 7.10 7.40
N SER A 110 2.26 8.30 7.05
CA SER A 110 1.56 9.53 7.41
C SER A 110 0.11 9.50 6.92
N LYS A 111 -0.78 10.16 7.66
CA LYS A 111 -2.20 10.28 7.29
C LYS A 111 -2.37 10.97 5.94
N ILE A 112 -3.12 10.36 5.03
CA ILE A 112 -3.34 10.82 3.67
C ILE A 112 -4.81 10.80 3.27
N LYS A 113 -5.11 11.39 2.10
CA LYS A 113 -6.39 11.21 1.41
C LYS A 113 -6.34 9.98 0.51
N VAL A 114 -7.36 9.13 0.59
CA VAL A 114 -7.47 7.88 -0.18
C VAL A 114 -8.62 7.91 -1.20
N LYS A 115 -9.46 8.95 -1.17
CA LYS A 115 -10.57 9.15 -2.12
C LYS A 115 -10.69 10.60 -2.61
N GLY A 116 -11.55 10.79 -3.62
CA GLY A 116 -11.80 12.11 -4.23
C GLY A 116 -10.67 12.59 -5.15
N SER A 117 -10.81 13.81 -5.66
CA SER A 117 -9.87 14.39 -6.61
C SER A 117 -8.48 14.68 -6.03
N LYS A 118 -8.39 14.81 -4.70
CA LYS A 118 -7.14 15.10 -3.97
C LYS A 118 -6.53 13.85 -3.32
N LYS A 119 -6.92 12.63 -3.75
CA LYS A 119 -6.31 11.40 -3.23
C LYS A 119 -4.81 11.36 -3.54
N HIS A 120 -4.05 10.82 -2.59
CA HIS A 120 -2.60 10.73 -2.69
C HIS A 120 -2.15 9.93 -3.94
N PRO A 121 -1.01 10.25 -4.58
CA PRO A 121 -0.54 9.57 -5.79
C PRO A 121 -0.51 8.04 -5.70
N ILE A 122 -0.11 7.46 -4.55
CA ILE A 122 -0.16 6.00 -4.38
C ILE A 122 -1.58 5.44 -4.47
N TYR A 123 -2.59 6.18 -3.96
CA TYR A 123 -3.99 5.79 -4.10
C TYR A 123 -4.58 6.10 -5.47
N GLN A 124 -4.02 7.05 -6.23
CA GLN A 124 -4.32 7.16 -7.65
C GLN A 124 -3.84 5.91 -8.39
N PHE A 125 -2.61 5.45 -8.13
CA PHE A 125 -2.10 4.18 -8.67
C PHE A 125 -3.01 3.01 -8.29
N LEU A 126 -3.34 2.84 -7.01
CA LEU A 126 -4.16 1.72 -6.53
C LEU A 126 -5.58 1.69 -7.12
N THR A 127 -6.11 2.84 -7.59
CA THR A 127 -7.52 2.95 -7.99
C THR A 127 -7.74 3.27 -9.46
N GLU A 128 -6.71 3.65 -10.23
CA GLU A 128 -6.85 4.07 -11.63
C GLU A 128 -6.16 3.08 -12.57
N LYS A 129 -6.95 2.42 -13.45
CA LYS A 129 -6.43 1.44 -14.42
C LYS A 129 -5.34 2.02 -15.31
N SER A 130 -5.46 3.29 -15.68
CA SER A 130 -4.44 3.98 -16.51
C SER A 130 -3.06 4.05 -15.84
N LYS A 131 -2.97 3.85 -14.52
CA LYS A 131 -1.74 3.87 -13.73
C LYS A 131 -1.29 2.48 -13.27
N ASN A 132 -2.25 1.60 -12.94
CA ASN A 132 -1.97 0.30 -12.35
C ASN A 132 -2.04 -0.87 -13.34
N GLU A 133 -2.56 -0.66 -14.55
CA GLU A 133 -2.76 -1.67 -15.59
C GLU A 133 -3.64 -2.86 -15.16
N PHE A 134 -4.26 -2.78 -13.98
CA PHE A 134 -5.13 -3.83 -13.44
C PHE A 134 -6.61 -3.50 -13.69
N LYS A 135 -7.18 -2.56 -12.94
CA LYS A 135 -8.55 -2.08 -13.13
C LYS A 135 -8.82 -0.77 -12.42
N ASP A 136 -9.87 -0.06 -12.84
CA ASP A 136 -10.43 1.04 -12.09
C ASP A 136 -11.15 0.50 -10.85
N SER A 137 -10.95 1.17 -9.73
CA SER A 137 -11.59 0.85 -8.47
C SER A 137 -11.75 2.10 -7.62
N LYS A 138 -12.36 1.96 -6.47
CA LYS A 138 -12.43 3.01 -5.46
C LYS A 138 -12.29 2.40 -4.07
N VAL A 139 -11.75 3.17 -3.14
CA VAL A 139 -11.78 2.81 -1.73
C VAL A 139 -13.19 3.03 -1.22
N THR A 140 -13.84 1.98 -0.77
CA THR A 140 -15.26 2.00 -0.37
C THR A 140 -15.45 2.29 1.11
N TRP A 141 -14.48 1.92 1.96
CA TRP A 141 -14.49 2.15 3.40
C TRP A 141 -13.10 1.99 4.00
N ASN A 142 -12.95 2.29 5.31
CA ASN A 142 -11.75 1.96 6.06
C ASN A 142 -11.48 0.45 6.05
N PHE A 143 -10.21 0.06 6.10
CA PHE A 143 -9.72 -1.32 6.08
C PHE A 143 -9.94 -2.07 4.75
N GLN A 144 -10.08 -1.36 3.63
CA GLN A 144 -9.94 -1.98 2.31
C GLN A 144 -8.47 -2.34 2.08
N LYS A 145 -8.21 -3.52 1.49
CA LYS A 145 -6.85 -4.00 1.28
C LYS A 145 -6.57 -4.17 -0.21
N TYR A 146 -5.34 -3.91 -0.59
CA TYR A 146 -4.78 -4.20 -1.91
C TYR A 146 -3.64 -5.19 -1.73
N LEU A 147 -3.72 -6.34 -2.41
CA LEU A 147 -2.69 -7.36 -2.40
C LEU A 147 -1.82 -7.18 -3.64
N ILE A 148 -0.54 -7.02 -3.42
CA ILE A 148 0.45 -6.61 -4.41
C ILE A 148 1.56 -7.64 -4.46
N ASN A 149 1.87 -8.14 -5.64
CA ASN A 149 2.86 -9.18 -5.85
C ASN A 149 4.31 -8.66 -5.75
N LYS A 150 5.26 -9.57 -5.83
CA LYS A 150 6.71 -9.28 -5.74
C LYS A 150 7.22 -8.31 -6.80
N ALA A 151 6.53 -8.21 -7.94
CA ALA A 151 6.82 -7.25 -9.01
C ALA A 151 6.19 -5.86 -8.77
N GLY A 152 5.47 -5.66 -7.65
CA GLY A 152 4.82 -4.39 -7.31
C GLY A 152 3.50 -4.15 -8.05
N LYS A 153 2.88 -5.18 -8.62
CA LYS A 153 1.61 -5.11 -9.34
C LYS A 153 0.45 -5.57 -8.46
N ILE A 154 -0.72 -4.94 -8.62
CA ILE A 154 -1.94 -5.33 -7.90
C ILE A 154 -2.42 -6.69 -8.44
N GLU A 155 -2.72 -7.62 -7.54
CA GLU A 155 -3.33 -8.90 -7.89
C GLU A 155 -4.76 -9.01 -7.38
N LYS A 156 -5.04 -8.46 -6.18
CA LYS A 156 -6.38 -8.53 -5.59
C LYS A 156 -6.74 -7.23 -4.88
N ILE A 157 -8.02 -6.93 -4.87
CA ILE A 157 -8.62 -5.88 -4.05
C ILE A 157 -9.60 -6.57 -3.11
N ILE A 158 -9.35 -6.44 -1.82
CA ILE A 158 -10.09 -7.14 -0.77
C ILE A 158 -11.04 -6.16 -0.08
N ALA A 159 -12.28 -6.54 0.08
CA ALA A 159 -13.31 -5.73 0.68
C ALA A 159 -12.97 -5.34 2.14
N PRO A 160 -13.44 -4.17 2.62
CA PRO A 160 -13.17 -3.69 3.98
C PRO A 160 -13.52 -4.69 5.08
N LYS A 161 -14.67 -5.36 4.97
CA LYS A 161 -15.17 -6.31 5.99
C LYS A 161 -14.46 -7.66 5.98
N THR A 162 -13.75 -8.01 4.90
CA THR A 162 -12.98 -9.26 4.84
C THR A 162 -11.85 -9.19 5.85
N ARG A 163 -11.81 -10.17 6.75
CA ARG A 163 -10.80 -10.25 7.78
C ARG A 163 -9.40 -10.41 7.18
N PRO A 164 -8.37 -9.77 7.76
CA PRO A 164 -6.99 -9.93 7.30
C PRO A 164 -6.48 -11.37 7.32
N ASP A 165 -6.96 -12.18 8.28
CA ASP A 165 -6.62 -13.59 8.48
C ASP A 165 -7.56 -14.55 7.73
N SER A 166 -8.30 -14.08 6.72
CA SER A 166 -9.13 -14.93 5.87
C SER A 166 -8.28 -15.91 5.05
N GLU A 167 -8.85 -17.08 4.75
CA GLU A 167 -8.19 -18.12 3.95
C GLU A 167 -7.66 -17.57 2.61
N GLU A 168 -8.42 -16.70 1.97
CA GLU A 168 -8.03 -16.07 0.70
C GLU A 168 -6.71 -15.29 0.83
N ILE A 169 -6.55 -14.52 1.90
CA ILE A 169 -5.35 -13.70 2.13
C ILE A 169 -4.19 -14.60 2.57
N VAL A 170 -4.44 -15.51 3.50
CA VAL A 170 -3.39 -16.44 3.99
C VAL A 170 -2.86 -17.30 2.85
N SER A 171 -3.74 -17.88 2.03
CA SER A 171 -3.35 -18.65 0.85
C SER A 171 -2.55 -17.80 -0.14
N TRP A 172 -2.95 -16.54 -0.37
CA TRP A 172 -2.20 -15.64 -1.24
C TRP A 172 -0.79 -15.36 -0.69
N ILE A 173 -0.63 -15.19 0.62
CA ILE A 173 0.69 -14.96 1.24
C ILE A 173 1.57 -16.21 1.09
N THR A 174 1.03 -17.39 1.38
CA THR A 174 1.79 -18.64 1.51
C THR A 174 2.03 -19.37 0.20
N ASN A 175 1.16 -19.17 -0.81
CA ASN A 175 1.40 -19.73 -2.13
C ASN A 175 2.59 -19.05 -2.78
N GLY A 176 3.60 -19.82 -3.17
CA GLY A 176 4.73 -19.34 -3.95
C GLY A 176 4.26 -18.77 -5.30
N ASP A 177 5.01 -17.80 -5.83
CA ASP A 177 4.91 -17.42 -7.24
C ASP A 177 5.60 -18.48 -8.07
#